data_5cd50660662dc7ddd6c13767a56dd012
#
_entry.id   5cd50660662dc7ddd6c13767a56dd012
#
_cell.length_a   1.000
_cell.length_b   1.000
_cell.length_c   1.000
_cell.angle_alpha   90.00
_cell.angle_beta   90.00
_cell.angle_gamma   90.00
#
_symmetry.space_group_name_H-M   'P 1'
#
loop_
_entity.id
_entity.type
_entity.pdbx_description
1 polymer ?
#
loop_
_entity_poly.entity_id
_entity_poly.type
_entity_poly.pdbx_seq_one_letter_code
_entity_poly.pdbx_strand_id
1 'polypeptide(L)'
;MIITGMSHYESVCKRKMVEWYNKNRPETPIELSNVFIVWSCKTLQNYKCLASTTVSGDGIYAEYTYNGDKQELYEDVYGKISNACHTEE
;
A
#
# COMPACT_ATOMS: atom_id res chain seq x y z
N MET A 1 9.49 15.07 -2.10
CA MET A 1 8.27 14.82 -1.29
C MET A 1 8.64 14.91 0.19
N ILE A 2 7.92 15.72 0.94
CA ILE A 2 8.15 15.89 2.39
C ILE A 2 7.01 15.22 3.14
N ILE A 3 7.35 14.32 4.06
CA ILE A 3 6.39 13.62 4.91
C ILE A 3 6.46 14.23 6.30
N THR A 4 5.32 14.66 6.82
CA THR A 4 5.23 15.38 8.10
C THR A 4 4.84 14.52 9.29
N GLY A 5 4.59 13.23 9.08
CA GLY A 5 4.24 12.29 10.13
C GLY A 5 3.54 11.07 9.58
N MET A 6 3.22 10.11 10.46
CA MET A 6 2.63 8.83 10.04
C MET A 6 1.27 9.02 9.38
N SER A 7 0.41 9.88 9.93
CA SER A 7 -0.90 10.11 9.34
C SER A 7 -0.79 10.66 7.92
N HIS A 8 0.12 11.60 7.72
CA HIS A 8 0.39 12.15 6.39
C HIS A 8 0.93 11.07 5.46
N TYR A 9 1.88 10.26 5.95
CA TYR A 9 2.46 9.17 5.17
C TYR A 9 1.39 8.18 4.69
N GLU A 10 0.53 7.74 5.59
CA GLU A 10 -0.54 6.80 5.25
C GLU A 10 -1.50 7.39 4.22
N SER A 11 -1.81 8.68 4.36
CA SER A 11 -2.65 9.38 3.38
C SER A 11 -2.01 9.40 1.99
N VAL A 12 -0.71 9.68 1.93
CA VAL A 12 0.03 9.68 0.66
C VAL A 12 0.01 8.28 0.04
N CYS A 13 0.28 7.25 0.83
CA CYS A 13 0.30 5.87 0.34
C CYS A 13 -1.07 5.44 -0.18
N LYS A 14 -2.15 5.80 0.51
CA LYS A 14 -3.51 5.48 0.05
C LYS A 14 -3.81 6.12 -1.31
N ARG A 15 -3.43 7.39 -1.48
CA ARG A 15 -3.62 8.08 -2.76
C ARG A 15 -2.82 7.41 -3.88
N LYS A 16 -1.58 7.02 -3.59
CA LYS A 16 -0.74 6.32 -4.57
C LYS A 16 -1.35 4.97 -4.96
N MET A 17 -1.91 4.25 -3.99
CA MET A 17 -2.58 2.98 -4.27
C MET A 17 -3.79 3.16 -5.19
N VAL A 18 -4.60 4.19 -4.94
CA VAL A 18 -5.74 4.50 -5.81
C VAL A 18 -5.27 4.84 -7.22
N GLU A 19 -4.24 5.68 -7.35
CA GLU A 19 -3.68 6.06 -8.65
C GLU A 19 -3.19 4.84 -9.44
N TRP A 20 -2.40 3.97 -8.76
CA TRP A 20 -1.89 2.76 -9.40
C TRP A 20 -3.03 1.85 -9.84
N TYR A 21 -3.97 1.61 -8.93
CA TYR A 21 -5.06 0.67 -9.16
C TYR A 21 -5.92 1.10 -10.34
N ASN A 22 -6.32 2.36 -10.36
CA ASN A 22 -7.20 2.88 -11.40
C ASN A 22 -6.51 2.97 -12.76
N LYS A 23 -5.20 3.15 -12.77
CA LYS A 23 -4.43 3.14 -14.01
C LYS A 23 -4.29 1.74 -14.58
N ASN A 24 -4.10 0.74 -13.72
CA ASN A 24 -3.79 -0.64 -14.12
C ASN A 24 -5.00 -1.56 -14.13
N ARG A 25 -6.09 -1.18 -13.47
CA ARG A 25 -7.35 -1.92 -13.39
C ARG A 25 -8.53 -1.00 -13.67
N PRO A 26 -8.59 -0.38 -14.87
CA PRO A 26 -9.62 0.64 -15.14
C PRO A 26 -11.05 0.10 -15.17
N GLU A 27 -11.25 -1.19 -15.32
CA GLU A 27 -12.56 -1.84 -15.30
C GLU A 27 -13.17 -1.94 -13.89
N THR A 28 -12.34 -1.77 -12.84
CA THR A 28 -12.80 -1.81 -11.45
C THR A 28 -12.18 -0.64 -10.68
N PRO A 29 -12.59 0.60 -10.99
CA PRO A 29 -12.00 1.76 -10.30
C PRO A 29 -12.31 1.77 -8.80
N ILE A 30 -11.38 2.25 -8.01
CA ILE A 30 -11.53 2.33 -6.56
C ILE A 30 -11.38 3.77 -6.08
N GLU A 31 -11.83 4.01 -4.86
CA GLU A 31 -11.74 5.29 -4.16
C GLU A 31 -10.86 5.13 -2.91
N LEU A 32 -10.53 6.23 -2.26
CA LEU A 32 -9.72 6.20 -1.03
C LEU A 32 -10.35 5.31 0.04
N SER A 33 -11.68 5.29 0.14
CA SER A 33 -12.37 4.44 1.12
C SER A 33 -12.20 2.95 0.87
N ASN A 34 -11.73 2.56 -0.30
CA ASN A 34 -11.48 1.15 -0.64
C ASN A 34 -10.07 0.71 -0.26
N VAL A 35 -9.20 1.63 0.16
CA VAL A 35 -7.81 1.32 0.52
C VAL A 35 -7.68 1.30 2.03
N PHE A 36 -6.97 0.30 2.54
CA PHE A 36 -6.66 0.22 3.97
C PHE A 36 -5.18 -0.07 4.17
N ILE A 37 -4.66 0.39 5.31
CA ILE A 37 -3.29 0.13 5.70
C ILE A 37 -3.28 -1.14 6.55
N VAL A 38 -2.51 -2.13 6.10
CA VAL A 38 -2.37 -3.40 6.83
C VAL A 38 -1.48 -3.19 8.05
N TRP A 39 -0.34 -2.53 7.86
CA TRP A 39 0.53 -2.09 8.94
C TRP A 39 1.42 -0.97 8.44
N SER A 40 1.98 -0.22 9.37
CA SER A 40 2.93 0.84 9.07
C SER A 40 3.92 0.99 10.20
N CYS A 41 5.10 1.51 9.88
CA CYS A 41 6.11 1.80 10.88
C CYS A 41 6.94 3.00 10.47
N LYS A 42 7.59 3.59 11.47
CA LYS A 42 8.53 4.71 11.29
C LYS A 42 9.80 4.38 12.04
N THR A 43 10.94 4.59 11.38
CA THR A 43 12.24 4.49 12.01
C THR A 43 13.04 5.73 11.61
N LEU A 44 13.31 6.60 12.59
CA LEU A 44 13.93 7.90 12.36
C LEU A 44 13.09 8.69 11.35
N GLN A 45 13.66 9.10 10.22
CA GLN A 45 12.95 9.83 9.17
C GLN A 45 12.39 8.93 8.06
N ASN A 46 12.54 7.62 8.22
CA ASN A 46 12.10 6.64 7.22
C ASN A 46 10.77 6.03 7.62
N TYR A 47 9.93 5.74 6.62
CA TYR A 47 8.60 5.16 6.85
C TYR A 47 8.41 3.94 5.96
N LYS A 48 7.59 3.03 6.42
CA LYS A 48 7.20 1.86 5.63
C LYS A 48 5.76 1.50 5.93
N CYS A 49 5.01 1.08 4.89
CA CYS A 49 3.68 0.54 5.11
C CYS A 49 3.31 -0.48 4.05
N LEU A 50 2.33 -1.31 4.41
CA LEU A 50 1.71 -2.26 3.52
C LEU A 50 0.25 -1.87 3.39
N ALA A 51 -0.22 -1.69 2.16
CA ALA A 51 -1.59 -1.28 1.86
C ALA A 51 -2.26 -2.28 0.95
N SER A 52 -3.57 -2.41 1.08
CA SER A 52 -4.37 -3.25 0.20
C SER A 52 -5.72 -2.60 -0.04
N THR A 53 -6.57 -3.28 -0.82
CA THR A 53 -7.88 -2.77 -1.17
C THR A 53 -8.98 -3.74 -0.76
N THR A 54 -10.21 -3.23 -0.71
CA THR A 54 -11.39 -4.06 -0.42
C THR A 54 -11.89 -4.81 -1.65
N VAL A 55 -11.21 -4.70 -2.79
CA VAL A 55 -11.60 -5.43 -4.00
C VAL A 55 -11.36 -6.91 -3.79
N SER A 56 -12.43 -7.69 -3.94
CA SER A 56 -12.39 -9.13 -3.68
C SER A 56 -11.73 -9.89 -4.82
N GLY A 57 -10.87 -10.84 -4.48
CA GLY A 57 -10.37 -11.86 -5.40
C GLY A 57 -9.13 -11.52 -6.20
N ASP A 58 -8.66 -10.28 -6.24
CA ASP A 58 -7.47 -9.94 -7.03
C ASP A 58 -6.15 -10.12 -6.27
N GLY A 59 -6.21 -10.08 -4.93
CA GLY A 59 -5.04 -10.29 -4.10
C GLY A 59 -3.94 -9.24 -4.27
N ILE A 60 -4.29 -8.05 -4.75
CA ILE A 60 -3.32 -6.97 -4.97
C ILE A 60 -3.01 -6.28 -3.65
N TYR A 61 -1.73 -6.07 -3.38
CA TYR A 61 -1.29 -5.26 -2.27
C TYR A 61 -0.01 -4.52 -2.65
N ALA A 62 0.29 -3.44 -1.93
CA ALA A 62 1.45 -2.61 -2.22
C ALA A 62 2.29 -2.41 -0.97
N GLU A 63 3.59 -2.39 -1.15
CA GLU A 63 4.54 -2.06 -0.12
C GLU A 63 5.16 -0.71 -0.46
N TYR A 64 5.01 0.25 0.45
CA TYR A 64 5.55 1.60 0.27
C TYR A 64 6.73 1.80 1.21
N THR A 65 7.83 2.30 0.66
CA THR A 65 9.04 2.58 1.43
C THR A 65 9.47 4.01 1.16
N TYR A 66 9.60 4.80 2.23
CA TYR A 66 10.00 6.19 2.14
C TYR A 66 11.37 6.38 2.76
N ASN A 67 12.30 6.92 1.98
CA ASN A 67 13.62 7.34 2.44
C ASN A 67 13.57 8.83 2.74
N GLY A 68 13.60 9.18 4.04
CA GLY A 68 13.47 10.57 4.45
C GLY A 68 14.68 11.42 4.13
N ASP A 69 15.87 10.84 4.03
CA ASP A 69 17.08 11.58 3.67
C ASP A 69 17.01 12.08 2.23
N LYS A 70 16.46 11.26 1.34
CA LYS A 70 16.33 11.58 -0.09
C LYS A 70 14.95 12.11 -0.46
N GLN A 71 14.00 12.05 0.47
CA GLN A 71 12.60 12.43 0.23
C GLN A 71 11.99 11.67 -0.95
N GLU A 72 12.29 10.38 -1.03
CA GLU A 72 11.84 9.51 -2.12
C GLU A 72 10.91 8.43 -1.59
N LEU A 73 9.81 8.22 -2.31
CA LEU A 73 8.85 7.17 -2.02
C LEU A 73 8.96 6.08 -3.09
N TYR A 74 9.13 4.85 -2.65
CA TYR A 74 9.14 3.68 -3.52
C TYR A 74 7.81 2.94 -3.37
N GLU A 75 7.29 2.47 -4.50
CA GLU A 75 6.02 1.74 -4.56
C GLU A 75 6.26 0.40 -5.22
N ASP A 76 6.06 -0.69 -4.47
CA ASP A 76 6.19 -2.04 -4.97
C ASP A 76 4.83 -2.73 -4.88
N VAL A 77 4.26 -3.12 -6.02
CA VAL A 77 2.93 -3.72 -6.08
C VAL A 77 3.04 -5.21 -6.35
N TYR A 78 2.29 -6.01 -5.59
CA TYR A 78 2.33 -7.46 -5.63
C TYR A 78 0.93 -8.03 -5.84
N GLY A 79 0.88 -9.23 -6.43
CA GLY A 79 -0.34 -9.99 -6.56
C GLY A 79 -0.21 -11.34 -5.86
N LYS A 80 -1.33 -11.86 -5.38
CA LYS A 80 -1.36 -13.18 -4.75
C LYS A 80 -1.15 -14.26 -5.82
N ILE A 81 -0.20 -15.16 -5.60
CA ILE A 81 0.07 -16.27 -6.49
C ILE A 81 -0.72 -17.51 -6.08
N SER A 82 -0.81 -17.77 -4.78
CA SER A 82 -1.53 -18.94 -4.29
C SER A 82 -2.07 -18.69 -2.88
N ASN A 83 -3.00 -19.52 -2.49
CA ASN A 83 -3.54 -19.53 -1.13
C ASN A 83 -3.77 -20.98 -0.72
N ALA A 84 -3.29 -21.35 0.45
CA ALA A 84 -3.47 -22.69 0.98
C ALA A 84 -3.73 -22.60 2.49
N CYS A 85 -4.61 -23.45 2.96
CA CYS A 85 -4.88 -23.59 4.39
C CYS A 85 -4.25 -24.87 4.89
N HIS A 86 -3.43 -24.76 5.92
CA HIS A 86 -2.82 -25.92 6.57
C HIS A 86 -3.33 -26.02 7.99
N THR A 87 -3.83 -27.20 8.36
CA THR A 87 -4.29 -27.49 9.71
C THR A 87 -3.50 -28.69 10.22
N GLU A 88 -2.40 -28.41 10.92
CA GLU A 88 -1.52 -29.43 11.44
C GLU A 88 -1.62 -29.52 12.98
N GLU A 89 -1.48 -30.73 13.49
CA GLU A 89 -1.56 -30.97 14.93
C GLU A 89 -0.21 -31.44 15.48
#